data_a2359a117936d7f4a746e8fe783a6748
#
_entry.id   a2359a117936d7f4a746e8fe783a6748
#
_cell.length_a   1.000
_cell.length_b   1.000
_cell.length_c   1.000
_cell.angle_alpha   90.00
_cell.angle_beta   90.00
_cell.angle_gamma   90.00
#
_symmetry.space_group_name_H-M   'P 1'
#
loop_
_entity.id
_entity.type
_entity.pdbx_description
1 polymer ?
#
loop_
_entity_poly.entity_id
_entity_poly.type
_entity_poly.pdbx_seq_one_letter_code
_entity_poly.pdbx_strand_id
1 'polypeptide(L)'
;MNLRLITIVNMSELFKKSLAKFGPERAYPVPSLEFSRQFCLTFTNNNYENFSVVSRLLPKPLIPHFHAVYSFCRWADDLGDETGGGEKALEYLRWWRLELSDCYKETPYHPIFVALASTIKRFHIPEQLFKDLIFAFEQDQLVLEYQTYEQLLQYCKYSANPVGRLVLLLWETYDEEKAVYSDYICTALQLANFWQDVARDFLIGRIYIPAECRSKFNYSSEDYGNRTQNQAFESMMADLVDRTEKMFFMGSPLLSMVPKARKVDLELFMEGGLSILSKIKKMNYKVWEARPSLSKWEKMMILGKSLLKRLPLLTKS
;
A
#
# COMPACT_ATOMS: atom_id res chain seq x y z
N MET A 1 -20.24 1.55 28.91
CA MET A 1 -19.04 2.02 29.64
C MET A 1 -17.88 2.04 28.65
N ASN A 2 -17.31 3.19 28.43
CA ASN A 2 -16.47 3.64 27.32
C ASN A 2 -15.34 2.70 26.88
N LEU A 3 -15.46 2.09 25.69
CA LEU A 3 -14.39 1.41 24.96
C LEU A 3 -13.67 2.33 23.95
N ARG A 4 -13.82 3.65 24.11
CA ARG A 4 -13.16 4.67 23.25
C ARG A 4 -11.73 5.03 23.67
N LEU A 5 -11.06 4.23 24.50
CA LEU A 5 -9.79 4.62 25.14
C LEU A 5 -8.56 3.77 24.78
N ILE A 6 -8.59 2.94 23.75
CA ILE A 6 -7.40 2.11 23.40
C ILE A 6 -7.08 2.20 21.90
N THR A 7 -7.20 3.35 21.29
CA THR A 7 -6.49 3.61 20.05
C THR A 7 -6.05 5.07 20.03
N ILE A 8 -5.19 5.42 20.98
CA ILE A 8 -4.22 6.47 20.73
C ILE A 8 -3.20 5.81 19.79
N VAL A 9 -3.51 5.82 18.50
CA VAL A 9 -2.50 5.64 17.48
C VAL A 9 -1.46 6.71 17.76
N ASN A 10 -0.29 6.31 18.21
CA ASN A 10 0.81 7.23 18.41
C ASN A 10 1.20 7.73 17.02
N MET A 11 0.61 8.87 16.62
CA MET A 11 1.04 9.63 15.45
C MET A 11 2.56 9.65 15.46
N SER A 12 3.24 9.21 14.39
CA SER A 12 4.69 9.19 14.41
C SER A 12 5.16 10.58 14.80
N GLU A 13 6.03 10.68 15.81
CA GLU A 13 6.49 11.99 16.30
C GLU A 13 7.08 12.84 15.18
N LEU A 14 7.65 12.15 14.16
CA LEU A 14 8.19 12.78 12.97
C LEU A 14 7.08 13.40 12.12
N PHE A 15 5.96 12.73 11.92
CA PHE A 15 4.83 13.27 11.15
C PHE A 15 4.24 14.49 11.85
N LYS A 16 3.99 14.42 13.18
CA LYS A 16 3.51 15.57 13.98
C LYS A 16 4.40 16.79 13.85
N LYS A 17 5.71 16.60 14.07
CA LYS A 17 6.71 17.69 13.97
C LYS A 17 6.77 18.25 12.54
N SER A 18 6.67 17.38 11.55
CA SER A 18 6.73 17.79 10.16
C SER A 18 5.46 18.51 9.73
N LEU A 19 4.27 18.04 10.13
CA LEU A 19 2.99 18.72 9.85
C LEU A 19 2.93 20.09 10.55
N ALA A 20 3.42 20.19 11.80
CA ALA A 20 3.52 21.46 12.51
C ALA A 20 4.47 22.46 11.82
N LYS A 21 5.47 22.00 11.07
CA LYS A 21 6.47 22.82 10.38
C LYS A 21 6.08 23.13 8.93
N PHE A 22 5.53 22.18 8.21
CA PHE A 22 5.29 22.23 6.77
C PHE A 22 3.81 22.10 6.38
N GLY A 23 2.90 22.15 7.33
CA GLY A 23 1.45 22.07 7.08
C GLY A 23 0.89 23.33 6.41
N PRO A 24 -0.42 23.32 6.04
CA PRO A 24 -1.04 24.33 5.18
C PRO A 24 -1.00 25.77 5.73
N GLU A 25 -0.94 25.93 7.04
CA GLU A 25 -0.97 27.26 7.69
C GLU A 25 0.44 27.85 7.95
N ARG A 26 1.48 27.23 7.42
CA ARG A 26 2.87 27.61 7.71
C ARG A 26 3.55 28.26 6.52
N ALA A 27 4.15 29.42 6.78
CA ALA A 27 5.05 30.07 5.82
C ALA A 27 6.50 29.65 6.14
N TYR A 28 7.21 29.15 5.15
CA TYR A 28 8.64 28.79 5.23
C TYR A 28 9.28 29.02 3.84
N PRO A 29 10.59 29.23 3.76
CA PRO A 29 11.25 29.34 2.44
C PRO A 29 11.18 28.01 1.71
N VAL A 30 11.00 28.05 0.38
CA VAL A 30 11.03 26.84 -0.47
C VAL A 30 12.33 26.07 -0.22
N PRO A 31 12.27 24.82 0.21
CA PRO A 31 13.46 24.07 0.57
C PRO A 31 14.29 23.69 -0.68
N SER A 32 15.59 23.54 -0.52
CA SER A 32 16.44 23.02 -1.58
C SER A 32 16.10 21.56 -1.94
N LEU A 33 16.41 21.13 -3.16
CA LEU A 33 16.23 19.75 -3.60
C LEU A 33 17.00 18.76 -2.70
N GLU A 34 18.21 19.13 -2.29
CA GLU A 34 19.04 18.29 -1.42
C GLU A 34 18.38 18.09 -0.04
N PHE A 35 17.94 19.17 0.60
CA PHE A 35 17.17 19.09 1.85
C PHE A 35 15.92 18.21 1.68
N SER A 36 15.17 18.40 0.59
CA SER A 36 13.93 17.68 0.31
C SER A 36 14.17 16.18 0.11
N ARG A 37 15.24 15.79 -0.59
CA ARG A 37 15.64 14.38 -0.71
C ARG A 37 16.05 13.78 0.63
N GLN A 38 16.80 14.50 1.44
CA GLN A 38 17.19 14.06 2.78
C GLN A 38 15.96 13.94 3.72
N PHE A 39 15.00 14.86 3.59
CA PHE A 39 13.72 14.78 4.29
C PHE A 39 12.96 13.49 3.92
N CYS A 40 12.77 13.21 2.62
CA CYS A 40 12.10 11.99 2.15
C CYS A 40 12.84 10.72 2.62
N LEU A 41 14.17 10.70 2.58
CA LEU A 41 14.98 9.58 3.09
C LEU A 41 14.72 9.34 4.57
N THR A 42 14.78 10.40 5.39
CA THR A 42 14.56 10.32 6.82
C THR A 42 13.14 9.88 7.15
N PHE A 43 12.16 10.45 6.45
CA PHE A 43 10.74 10.11 6.61
C PHE A 43 10.48 8.64 6.26
N THR A 44 11.03 8.15 5.14
CA THR A 44 10.91 6.75 4.74
C THR A 44 11.53 5.81 5.78
N ASN A 45 12.73 6.08 6.24
CA ASN A 45 13.44 5.21 7.18
C ASN A 45 12.74 5.09 8.55
N ASN A 46 12.01 6.12 8.97
CA ASN A 46 11.28 6.11 10.25
C ASN A 46 9.91 5.41 10.15
N ASN A 47 9.32 5.34 8.95
CA ASN A 47 7.96 4.83 8.77
C ASN A 47 7.90 3.43 8.13
N TYR A 48 9.04 2.86 7.72
CA TYR A 48 9.01 1.68 6.86
C TYR A 48 9.89 0.52 7.32
N GLU A 49 9.34 -0.37 8.14
CA GLU A 49 10.04 -1.59 8.58
C GLU A 49 10.34 -2.59 7.46
N ASN A 50 9.58 -2.57 6.36
CA ASN A 50 9.68 -3.55 5.27
C ASN A 50 10.46 -3.04 4.03
N PHE A 51 10.59 -1.72 3.84
CA PHE A 51 11.26 -1.13 2.66
C PHE A 51 12.78 -1.31 2.68
N SER A 52 13.36 -1.53 3.85
CA SER A 52 14.81 -1.75 3.99
C SER A 52 15.33 -2.95 3.19
N VAL A 53 14.49 -3.92 2.87
CA VAL A 53 14.84 -5.08 2.05
C VAL A 53 14.81 -4.72 0.56
N VAL A 54 13.76 -4.04 0.10
CA VAL A 54 13.59 -3.63 -1.31
C VAL A 54 14.60 -2.54 -1.68
N SER A 55 14.81 -1.54 -0.82
CA SER A 55 15.74 -0.44 -1.09
C SER A 55 17.21 -0.91 -1.26
N ARG A 56 17.61 -2.01 -0.62
CA ARG A 56 18.95 -2.60 -0.79
C ARG A 56 19.17 -3.25 -2.16
N LEU A 57 18.09 -3.62 -2.85
CA LEU A 57 18.14 -4.24 -4.16
C LEU A 57 18.00 -3.21 -5.31
N LEU A 58 17.55 -1.99 -4.98
CA LEU A 58 17.42 -0.90 -5.96
C LEU A 58 18.77 -0.33 -6.37
N PRO A 59 18.96 0.04 -7.64
CA PRO A 59 20.09 0.85 -8.07
C PRO A 59 20.15 2.16 -7.30
N LYS A 60 21.34 2.55 -6.85
CA LYS A 60 21.56 3.78 -6.09
C LYS A 60 20.90 5.03 -6.70
N PRO A 61 20.94 5.25 -8.05
CA PRO A 61 20.30 6.42 -8.66
C PRO A 61 18.78 6.46 -8.52
N LEU A 62 18.11 5.29 -8.34
CA LEU A 62 16.65 5.23 -8.21
C LEU A 62 16.17 5.46 -6.77
N ILE A 63 17.02 5.22 -5.76
CA ILE A 63 16.66 5.30 -4.36
C ILE A 63 15.98 6.63 -3.98
N PRO A 64 16.51 7.82 -4.34
CA PRO A 64 15.86 9.08 -3.97
C PRO A 64 14.46 9.25 -4.58
N HIS A 65 14.22 8.68 -5.76
CA HIS A 65 12.94 8.75 -6.46
C HIS A 65 11.89 7.85 -5.80
N PHE A 66 12.28 6.65 -5.37
CA PHE A 66 11.42 5.77 -4.58
C PHE A 66 11.08 6.41 -3.22
N HIS A 67 12.04 7.06 -2.56
CA HIS A 67 11.77 7.77 -1.31
C HIS A 67 10.79 8.93 -1.50
N ALA A 68 10.88 9.68 -2.61
CA ALA A 68 9.95 10.76 -2.90
C ALA A 68 8.52 10.25 -3.10
N VAL A 69 8.34 9.21 -3.93
CA VAL A 69 7.02 8.58 -4.18
C VAL A 69 6.47 7.96 -2.89
N TYR A 70 7.29 7.20 -2.16
CA TYR A 70 6.86 6.62 -0.89
C TYR A 70 6.43 7.68 0.13
N SER A 71 7.23 8.77 0.26
CA SER A 71 6.92 9.85 1.19
C SER A 71 5.61 10.55 0.84
N PHE A 72 5.32 10.73 -0.46
CA PHE A 72 4.04 11.25 -0.92
C PHE A 72 2.87 10.37 -0.46
N CYS A 73 2.95 9.06 -0.73
CA CYS A 73 1.91 8.11 -0.36
C CYS A 73 1.72 8.03 1.16
N ARG A 74 2.82 7.88 1.90
CA ARG A 74 2.77 7.71 3.35
C ARG A 74 2.28 8.99 4.06
N TRP A 75 2.67 10.17 3.56
CA TRP A 75 2.18 11.42 4.12
C TRP A 75 0.68 11.59 3.90
N ALA A 76 0.17 11.25 2.70
CA ALA A 76 -1.26 11.28 2.42
C ALA A 76 -2.05 10.29 3.31
N ASP A 77 -1.52 9.09 3.53
CA ASP A 77 -2.04 8.09 4.46
C ASP A 77 -2.11 8.63 5.90
N ASP A 78 -0.99 9.22 6.40
CA ASP A 78 -0.93 9.84 7.72
C ASP A 78 -1.90 11.03 7.84
N LEU A 79 -2.11 11.82 6.77
CA LEU A 79 -3.12 12.89 6.77
C LEU A 79 -4.54 12.33 6.92
N GLY A 80 -4.83 11.20 6.30
CA GLY A 80 -6.11 10.52 6.41
C GLY A 80 -6.35 9.92 7.80
N ASP A 81 -5.36 9.18 8.30
CA ASP A 81 -5.54 8.33 9.49
C ASP A 81 -5.16 9.03 10.81
N GLU A 82 -4.21 9.99 10.78
CA GLU A 82 -3.59 10.51 11.99
C GLU A 82 -4.04 11.94 12.38
N THR A 83 -4.89 12.58 11.57
CA THR A 83 -5.33 13.96 11.84
C THR A 83 -6.69 14.08 12.52
N GLY A 84 -7.29 12.95 12.89
CA GLY A 84 -8.57 12.88 13.59
C GLY A 84 -9.73 12.43 12.71
N GLY A 85 -9.46 12.08 11.44
CA GLY A 85 -10.47 11.52 10.51
C GLY A 85 -11.53 12.52 10.04
N GLY A 86 -12.46 12.03 9.19
CA GLY A 86 -13.62 12.77 8.74
C GLY A 86 -13.29 14.07 8.00
N GLU A 87 -14.06 15.14 8.24
CA GLU A 87 -13.91 16.41 7.52
C GLU A 87 -12.53 17.04 7.68
N LYS A 88 -11.93 16.92 8.85
CA LYS A 88 -10.59 17.45 9.09
C LYS A 88 -9.52 16.75 8.25
N ALA A 89 -9.59 15.43 8.12
CA ALA A 89 -8.70 14.67 7.24
C ALA A 89 -8.92 15.05 5.78
N LEU A 90 -10.20 15.24 5.37
CA LEU A 90 -10.55 15.70 4.02
C LEU A 90 -10.01 17.10 3.71
N GLU A 91 -9.99 18.02 4.67
CA GLU A 91 -9.35 19.34 4.51
C GLU A 91 -7.85 19.21 4.24
N TYR A 92 -7.14 18.38 4.99
CA TYR A 92 -5.72 18.13 4.78
C TYR A 92 -5.45 17.42 3.44
N LEU A 93 -6.27 16.46 3.03
CA LEU A 93 -6.14 15.79 1.74
C LEU A 93 -6.44 16.74 0.56
N ARG A 94 -7.40 17.66 0.70
CA ARG A 94 -7.63 18.75 -0.28
C ARG A 94 -6.40 19.67 -0.40
N TRP A 95 -5.78 20.05 0.72
CA TRP A 95 -4.52 20.79 0.69
C TRP A 95 -3.42 19.97 -0.02
N TRP A 96 -3.28 18.69 0.27
CA TRP A 96 -2.29 17.81 -0.38
C TRP A 96 -2.50 17.72 -1.89
N ARG A 97 -3.75 17.76 -2.33
CA ARG A 97 -4.13 17.81 -3.75
C ARG A 97 -3.74 19.15 -4.41
N LEU A 98 -3.83 20.27 -3.69
CA LEU A 98 -3.35 21.56 -4.19
C LEU A 98 -1.83 21.59 -4.34
N GLU A 99 -1.09 21.11 -3.34
CA GLU A 99 0.37 20.95 -3.40
C GLU A 99 0.81 20.06 -4.59
N LEU A 100 0.06 18.98 -4.88
CA LEU A 100 0.27 18.17 -6.07
C LEU A 100 0.06 18.97 -7.35
N SER A 101 -1.03 19.72 -7.46
CA SER A 101 -1.31 20.57 -8.62
C SER A 101 -0.21 21.60 -8.86
N ASP A 102 0.28 22.23 -7.80
CA ASP A 102 1.36 23.21 -7.90
C ASP A 102 2.70 22.56 -8.26
N CYS A 103 2.93 21.32 -7.79
CA CYS A 103 4.08 20.54 -8.21
C CYS A 103 4.10 20.32 -9.74
N TYR A 104 2.96 20.03 -10.36
CA TYR A 104 2.84 19.89 -11.83
C TYR A 104 2.89 21.21 -12.59
N LYS A 105 2.65 22.34 -11.93
CA LYS A 105 2.86 23.70 -12.47
C LYS A 105 4.29 24.22 -12.25
N GLU A 106 5.21 23.36 -11.83
CA GLU A 106 6.62 23.69 -11.53
C GLU A 106 6.81 24.70 -10.37
N THR A 107 5.82 24.80 -9.46
CA THR A 107 5.88 25.65 -8.26
C THR A 107 5.77 24.84 -6.96
N PRO A 108 6.55 23.73 -6.77
CA PRO A 108 6.44 22.91 -5.58
C PRO A 108 6.91 23.68 -4.34
N TYR A 109 6.17 23.53 -3.24
CA TYR A 109 6.45 24.26 -2.00
C TYR A 109 6.83 23.32 -0.84
N HIS A 110 6.03 22.28 -0.59
CA HIS A 110 6.33 21.31 0.46
C HIS A 110 7.56 20.44 0.12
N PRO A 111 8.44 20.11 1.12
CA PRO A 111 9.66 19.33 0.86
C PRO A 111 9.45 18.05 0.06
N ILE A 112 8.38 17.30 0.33
CA ILE A 112 8.04 16.10 -0.42
C ILE A 112 7.79 16.42 -1.90
N PHE A 113 7.06 17.50 -2.19
CA PHE A 113 6.76 17.89 -3.57
C PHE A 113 7.96 18.46 -4.30
N VAL A 114 8.88 19.14 -3.61
CA VAL A 114 10.17 19.57 -4.21
C VAL A 114 10.99 18.35 -4.64
N ALA A 115 11.05 17.30 -3.84
CA ALA A 115 11.71 16.05 -4.21
C ALA A 115 10.94 15.31 -5.32
N LEU A 116 9.60 15.29 -5.23
CA LEU A 116 8.71 14.61 -6.16
C LEU A 116 8.74 15.27 -7.56
N ALA A 117 8.82 16.61 -7.65
CA ALA A 117 8.91 17.33 -8.92
C ALA A 117 10.10 16.85 -9.76
N SER A 118 11.26 16.64 -9.12
CA SER A 118 12.44 16.08 -9.81
C SER A 118 12.21 14.67 -10.34
N THR A 119 11.40 13.88 -9.64
CA THR A 119 11.02 12.51 -10.00
C THR A 119 10.01 12.49 -11.14
N ILE A 120 8.95 13.31 -11.04
CA ILE A 120 7.94 13.49 -12.08
C ILE A 120 8.60 13.86 -13.41
N LYS A 121 9.47 14.87 -13.39
CA LYS A 121 10.19 15.34 -14.57
C LYS A 121 11.10 14.27 -15.18
N ARG A 122 11.82 13.51 -14.33
CA ARG A 122 12.78 12.47 -14.79
C ARG A 122 12.08 11.28 -15.43
N PHE A 123 10.92 10.86 -14.90
CA PHE A 123 10.22 9.64 -15.31
C PHE A 123 8.90 9.91 -16.05
N HIS A 124 8.59 11.18 -16.34
CA HIS A 124 7.37 11.60 -17.04
C HIS A 124 6.09 11.03 -16.40
N ILE A 125 6.02 11.07 -15.06
CA ILE A 125 4.92 10.45 -14.31
C ILE A 125 3.63 11.24 -14.54
N PRO A 126 2.54 10.58 -14.97
CA PRO A 126 1.22 11.23 -15.10
C PRO A 126 0.65 11.66 -13.75
N GLU A 127 0.11 12.87 -13.66
CA GLU A 127 -0.54 13.41 -12.45
C GLU A 127 -1.66 12.52 -11.93
N GLN A 128 -2.38 11.84 -12.85
CA GLN A 128 -3.54 11.03 -12.52
C GLN A 128 -3.22 9.93 -11.51
N LEU A 129 -2.03 9.31 -11.56
CA LEU A 129 -1.65 8.25 -10.62
C LEU A 129 -1.61 8.75 -9.17
N PHE A 130 -1.14 9.96 -8.95
CA PHE A 130 -1.13 10.57 -7.63
C PHE A 130 -2.52 11.07 -7.20
N LYS A 131 -3.32 11.59 -8.14
CA LYS A 131 -4.71 11.97 -7.88
C LYS A 131 -5.57 10.78 -7.45
N ASP A 132 -5.36 9.62 -8.09
CA ASP A 132 -6.07 8.39 -7.75
C ASP A 132 -5.75 7.94 -6.32
N LEU A 133 -4.48 8.01 -5.90
CA LEU A 133 -4.09 7.69 -4.52
C LEU A 133 -4.72 8.64 -3.50
N ILE A 134 -4.70 9.96 -3.76
CA ILE A 134 -5.36 10.92 -2.86
C ILE A 134 -6.87 10.62 -2.80
N PHE A 135 -7.50 10.32 -3.95
CA PHE A 135 -8.92 9.96 -4.00
C PHE A 135 -9.24 8.73 -3.14
N ALA A 136 -8.36 7.72 -3.14
CA ALA A 136 -8.53 6.55 -2.27
C ALA A 136 -8.49 6.93 -0.79
N PHE A 137 -7.55 7.78 -0.36
CA PHE A 137 -7.47 8.25 1.03
C PHE A 137 -8.67 9.14 1.40
N GLU A 138 -9.21 9.94 0.47
CA GLU A 138 -10.46 10.68 0.66
C GLU A 138 -11.65 9.70 0.80
N GLN A 139 -11.69 8.64 -0.02
CA GLN A 139 -12.72 7.60 0.07
C GLN A 139 -12.70 6.88 1.41
N ASP A 140 -11.54 6.61 2.00
CA ASP A 140 -11.39 5.98 3.32
C ASP A 140 -12.01 6.81 4.46
N GLN A 141 -12.25 8.11 4.25
CA GLN A 141 -12.95 8.97 5.21
C GLN A 141 -14.47 8.89 5.08
N LEU A 142 -14.99 8.39 3.97
CA LEU A 142 -16.41 8.44 3.60
C LEU A 142 -17.04 7.05 3.49
N VAL A 143 -16.29 6.04 3.06
CA VAL A 143 -16.78 4.69 2.81
C VAL A 143 -16.18 3.73 3.84
N LEU A 144 -17.01 3.32 4.78
CA LEU A 144 -16.58 2.41 5.86
C LEU A 144 -16.91 0.93 5.56
N GLU A 145 -17.78 0.68 4.57
CA GLU A 145 -18.22 -0.66 4.20
C GLU A 145 -18.55 -0.73 2.71
N TYR A 146 -18.21 -1.83 2.07
CA TYR A 146 -18.48 -2.11 0.67
C TYR A 146 -19.68 -3.06 0.51
N GLN A 147 -20.60 -2.75 -0.41
CA GLN A 147 -21.78 -3.58 -0.66
C GLN A 147 -21.45 -4.75 -1.58
N THR A 148 -20.63 -4.52 -2.63
CA THR A 148 -20.27 -5.54 -3.61
C THR A 148 -18.75 -5.71 -3.73
N TYR A 149 -18.33 -6.90 -4.19
CA TYR A 149 -16.92 -7.18 -4.47
C TYR A 149 -16.36 -6.28 -5.56
N GLU A 150 -17.19 -5.92 -6.53
CA GLU A 150 -16.82 -4.98 -7.59
C GLU A 150 -16.51 -3.58 -7.03
N GLN A 151 -17.29 -3.08 -6.07
CA GLN A 151 -16.99 -1.81 -5.39
C GLN A 151 -15.63 -1.87 -4.67
N LEU A 152 -15.31 -3.00 -4.03
CA LEU A 152 -14.01 -3.19 -3.39
C LEU A 152 -12.88 -3.23 -4.42
N LEU A 153 -13.08 -3.90 -5.57
CA LEU A 153 -12.09 -3.88 -6.66
C LEU A 153 -11.90 -2.47 -7.23
N GLN A 154 -12.98 -1.70 -7.36
CA GLN A 154 -12.90 -0.30 -7.78
C GLN A 154 -12.10 0.55 -6.79
N TYR A 155 -12.25 0.32 -5.47
CA TYR A 155 -11.38 0.95 -4.47
C TYR A 155 -9.91 0.55 -4.68
N CYS A 156 -9.60 -0.73 -4.88
CA CYS A 156 -8.23 -1.19 -5.15
C CYS A 156 -7.62 -0.55 -6.39
N LYS A 157 -8.44 -0.23 -7.40
CA LYS A 157 -8.01 0.49 -8.62
C LYS A 157 -7.40 1.86 -8.29
N TYR A 158 -7.90 2.53 -7.24
CA TYR A 158 -7.39 3.83 -6.81
C TYR A 158 -6.33 3.72 -5.70
N SER A 159 -6.47 2.78 -4.77
CA SER A 159 -5.61 2.67 -3.60
C SER A 159 -4.33 1.84 -3.84
N ALA A 160 -4.35 0.89 -4.78
CA ALA A 160 -3.25 -0.06 -4.97
C ALA A 160 -2.63 -0.01 -6.37
N ASN A 161 -3.43 0.01 -7.44
CA ASN A 161 -2.93 -0.08 -8.81
C ASN A 161 -1.98 1.06 -9.20
N PRO A 162 -2.22 2.33 -8.79
CA PRO A 162 -1.30 3.41 -9.10
C PRO A 162 0.11 3.17 -8.54
N VAL A 163 0.24 2.51 -7.39
CA VAL A 163 1.55 2.18 -6.79
C VAL A 163 2.38 1.29 -7.72
N GLY A 164 1.78 0.24 -8.27
CA GLY A 164 2.44 -0.66 -9.21
C GLY A 164 2.84 0.05 -10.51
N ARG A 165 1.97 0.90 -11.05
CA ARG A 165 2.23 1.71 -12.24
C ARG A 165 3.37 2.71 -12.00
N LEU A 166 3.41 3.36 -10.82
CA LEU A 166 4.52 4.23 -10.41
C LEU A 166 5.84 3.45 -10.33
N VAL A 167 5.83 2.24 -9.79
CA VAL A 167 7.02 1.36 -9.73
C VAL A 167 7.51 1.01 -11.15
N LEU A 168 6.61 0.66 -12.07
CA LEU A 168 6.98 0.37 -13.47
C LEU A 168 7.59 1.59 -14.17
N LEU A 169 7.06 2.80 -13.93
CA LEU A 169 7.62 4.05 -14.44
C LEU A 169 9.02 4.32 -13.88
N LEU A 170 9.20 4.19 -12.56
CA LEU A 170 10.51 4.35 -11.92
C LEU A 170 11.54 3.31 -12.39
N TRP A 171 11.09 2.13 -12.80
CA TRP A 171 11.93 1.10 -13.42
C TRP A 171 12.19 1.34 -14.91
N GLU A 172 11.59 2.37 -15.51
CA GLU A 172 11.65 2.65 -16.95
C GLU A 172 11.21 1.46 -17.82
N THR A 173 10.19 0.72 -17.33
CA THR A 173 9.67 -0.50 -17.98
C THR A 173 8.17 -0.42 -18.25
N TYR A 174 7.53 0.71 -17.97
CA TYR A 174 6.09 0.89 -18.13
C TYR A 174 5.64 0.75 -19.59
N ASP A 175 4.62 -0.03 -19.80
CA ASP A 175 3.69 0.01 -20.92
C ASP A 175 2.30 -0.47 -20.44
N GLU A 176 1.27 -0.30 -21.28
CA GLU A 176 -0.12 -0.62 -20.91
C GLU A 176 -0.32 -2.11 -20.64
N GLU A 177 0.36 -3.00 -21.34
CA GLU A 177 0.26 -4.44 -21.11
C GLU A 177 0.82 -4.82 -19.74
N LYS A 178 2.01 -4.33 -19.40
CA LYS A 178 2.63 -4.54 -18.07
C LYS A 178 1.80 -3.91 -16.96
N ALA A 179 1.18 -2.74 -17.23
CA ALA A 179 0.31 -2.07 -16.27
C ALA A 179 -0.89 -2.95 -15.87
N VAL A 180 -1.52 -3.66 -16.83
CA VAL A 180 -2.61 -4.59 -16.54
C VAL A 180 -2.17 -5.72 -15.61
N TYR A 181 -1.03 -6.35 -15.87
CA TYR A 181 -0.53 -7.41 -14.99
C TYR A 181 -0.09 -6.88 -13.63
N SER A 182 0.48 -5.67 -13.58
CA SER A 182 0.82 -4.99 -12.33
C SER A 182 -0.43 -4.70 -11.50
N ASP A 183 -1.51 -4.27 -12.12
CA ASP A 183 -2.79 -3.99 -11.46
C ASP A 183 -3.35 -5.26 -10.79
N TYR A 184 -3.28 -6.44 -11.44
CA TYR A 184 -3.66 -7.70 -10.80
C TYR A 184 -2.85 -8.00 -9.55
N ILE A 185 -1.52 -7.80 -9.61
CA ILE A 185 -0.64 -8.04 -8.45
C ILE A 185 -0.94 -7.05 -7.33
N CYS A 186 -1.09 -5.77 -7.63
CA CYS A 186 -1.35 -4.73 -6.64
C CYS A 186 -2.72 -4.90 -5.98
N THR A 187 -3.75 -5.20 -6.77
CA THR A 187 -5.08 -5.54 -6.25
C THR A 187 -5.00 -6.77 -5.34
N ALA A 188 -4.29 -7.84 -5.77
CA ALA A 188 -4.14 -9.05 -4.95
C ALA A 188 -3.39 -8.78 -3.64
N LEU A 189 -2.37 -7.93 -3.64
CA LEU A 189 -1.65 -7.50 -2.43
C LEU A 189 -2.57 -6.74 -1.48
N GLN A 190 -3.38 -5.82 -2.01
CA GLN A 190 -4.33 -5.05 -1.21
C GLN A 190 -5.42 -5.94 -0.60
N LEU A 191 -5.99 -6.85 -1.39
CA LEU A 191 -6.97 -7.83 -0.89
C LEU A 191 -6.35 -8.74 0.18
N ALA A 192 -5.11 -9.21 -0.02
CA ALA A 192 -4.41 -10.02 0.99
C ALA A 192 -4.23 -9.23 2.31
N ASN A 193 -3.98 -7.92 2.25
CA ASN A 193 -3.92 -7.07 3.44
C ASN A 193 -5.30 -6.97 4.12
N PHE A 194 -6.39 -6.79 3.38
CA PHE A 194 -7.74 -6.77 3.96
C PHE A 194 -8.09 -8.08 4.65
N TRP A 195 -7.76 -9.23 4.04
CA TRP A 195 -8.00 -10.54 4.65
C TRP A 195 -7.11 -10.81 5.87
N GLN A 196 -5.93 -10.21 5.89
CA GLN A 196 -5.01 -10.25 7.03
C GLN A 196 -5.50 -9.41 8.20
N ASP A 197 -6.10 -8.25 7.91
CA ASP A 197 -6.35 -7.18 8.88
C ASP A 197 -7.82 -7.08 9.33
N VAL A 198 -8.69 -8.05 9.02
CA VAL A 198 -10.14 -8.04 9.33
C VAL A 198 -10.44 -7.58 10.76
N ALA A 199 -9.75 -8.11 11.76
CA ALA A 199 -9.96 -7.75 13.15
C ALA A 199 -9.50 -6.32 13.49
N ARG A 200 -8.43 -5.84 12.84
CA ARG A 200 -7.89 -4.49 13.04
C ARG A 200 -8.77 -3.43 12.39
N ASP A 201 -9.19 -3.70 11.15
CA ASP A 201 -10.04 -2.80 10.38
C ASP A 201 -11.40 -2.63 11.06
N PHE A 202 -11.96 -3.73 11.60
CA PHE A 202 -13.18 -3.67 12.38
C PHE A 202 -13.07 -2.76 13.62
N LEU A 203 -11.92 -2.76 14.31
CA LEU A 203 -11.71 -1.92 15.50
C LEU A 203 -11.71 -0.41 15.19
N ILE A 204 -11.36 -0.04 13.97
CA ILE A 204 -11.40 1.35 13.49
C ILE A 204 -12.66 1.66 12.68
N GLY A 205 -13.63 0.73 12.66
CA GLY A 205 -14.92 0.91 12.01
C GLY A 205 -14.93 0.67 10.50
N ARG A 206 -13.89 0.05 9.93
CA ARG A 206 -13.80 -0.26 8.49
C ARG A 206 -14.13 -1.73 8.24
N ILE A 207 -14.94 -2.01 7.21
CA ILE A 207 -15.35 -3.37 6.80
C ILE A 207 -15.05 -3.56 5.32
N TYR A 208 -13.94 -4.24 5.01
CA TYR A 208 -13.55 -4.52 3.63
C TYR A 208 -14.13 -5.83 3.07
N ILE A 209 -14.70 -6.72 3.91
CA ILE A 209 -15.43 -7.89 3.42
C ILE A 209 -16.81 -7.43 2.93
N PRO A 210 -17.10 -7.50 1.60
CA PRO A 210 -18.33 -6.96 1.04
C PRO A 210 -19.59 -7.63 1.60
N ALA A 211 -20.67 -6.85 1.73
CA ALA A 211 -21.95 -7.33 2.20
C ALA A 211 -22.49 -8.52 1.38
N GLU A 212 -22.35 -8.48 0.04
CA GLU A 212 -22.74 -9.59 -0.83
C GLU A 212 -21.98 -10.88 -0.55
N CYS A 213 -20.66 -10.79 -0.22
CA CYS A 213 -19.88 -11.96 0.13
C CYS A 213 -20.33 -12.56 1.44
N ARG A 214 -20.63 -11.73 2.44
CA ARG A 214 -21.19 -12.17 3.71
C ARG A 214 -22.55 -12.84 3.53
N SER A 215 -23.44 -12.23 2.76
CA SER A 215 -24.76 -12.77 2.44
C SER A 215 -24.71 -14.11 1.69
N LYS A 216 -23.79 -14.24 0.71
CA LYS A 216 -23.58 -15.47 -0.07
C LYS A 216 -23.30 -16.69 0.81
N PHE A 217 -22.60 -16.49 1.93
CA PHE A 217 -22.21 -17.54 2.86
C PHE A 217 -23.08 -17.57 4.12
N ASN A 218 -24.19 -16.82 4.17
CA ASN A 218 -25.07 -16.71 5.33
C ASN A 218 -24.34 -16.25 6.61
N TYR A 219 -23.31 -15.40 6.45
CA TYR A 219 -22.63 -14.76 7.57
C TYR A 219 -23.28 -13.40 7.82
N SER A 220 -24.08 -13.32 8.87
CA SER A 220 -24.92 -12.15 9.15
C SER A 220 -24.13 -10.93 9.62
N SER A 221 -24.75 -9.76 9.58
CA SER A 221 -24.16 -8.55 10.18
C SER A 221 -24.01 -8.67 11.69
N GLU A 222 -24.88 -9.45 12.35
CA GLU A 222 -24.76 -9.77 13.76
C GLU A 222 -23.55 -10.66 14.04
N ASP A 223 -23.33 -11.73 13.22
CA ASP A 223 -22.13 -12.56 13.30
C ASP A 223 -20.87 -11.73 13.13
N TYR A 224 -20.87 -10.80 12.15
CA TYR A 224 -19.72 -9.91 11.90
C TYR A 224 -19.47 -9.00 13.10
N GLY A 225 -20.51 -8.37 13.64
CA GLY A 225 -20.43 -7.51 14.82
C GLY A 225 -19.96 -8.24 16.09
N ASN A 226 -20.36 -9.50 16.24
CA ASN A 226 -19.94 -10.38 17.33
C ASN A 226 -18.58 -11.08 17.06
N ARG A 227 -17.98 -10.88 15.87
CA ARG A 227 -16.74 -11.55 15.42
C ARG A 227 -16.84 -13.07 15.50
N THR A 228 -18.01 -13.62 15.12
CA THR A 228 -18.31 -15.05 15.24
C THR A 228 -17.42 -15.85 14.31
N GLN A 229 -16.57 -16.71 14.89
CA GLN A 229 -15.76 -17.68 14.13
C GLN A 229 -16.59 -18.95 13.95
N ASN A 230 -17.19 -19.11 12.78
CA ASN A 230 -18.04 -20.26 12.44
C ASN A 230 -17.75 -20.76 11.00
N GLN A 231 -18.40 -21.85 10.60
CA GLN A 231 -18.22 -22.45 9.28
C GLN A 231 -18.60 -21.50 8.14
N ALA A 232 -19.57 -20.62 8.33
CA ALA A 232 -19.96 -19.61 7.34
C ALA A 232 -18.80 -18.63 7.08
N PHE A 233 -18.17 -18.12 8.15
CA PHE A 233 -16.99 -17.26 8.06
C PHE A 233 -15.80 -17.97 7.38
N GLU A 234 -15.51 -19.20 7.78
CA GLU A 234 -14.40 -19.98 7.21
C GLU A 234 -14.60 -20.22 5.72
N SER A 235 -15.82 -20.59 5.29
CA SER A 235 -16.14 -20.82 3.88
C SER A 235 -16.07 -19.53 3.05
N MET A 236 -16.54 -18.41 3.60
CA MET A 236 -16.44 -17.09 2.98
C MET A 236 -14.97 -16.66 2.81
N MET A 237 -14.18 -16.77 3.86
CA MET A 237 -12.76 -16.43 3.82
C MET A 237 -11.99 -17.33 2.85
N ALA A 238 -12.36 -18.62 2.75
CA ALA A 238 -11.76 -19.53 1.77
C ALA A 238 -12.02 -19.06 0.33
N ASP A 239 -13.26 -18.69 -0.02
CA ASP A 239 -13.62 -18.14 -1.34
C ASP A 239 -12.84 -16.85 -1.65
N LEU A 240 -12.74 -15.93 -0.66
CA LEU A 240 -12.03 -14.66 -0.82
C LEU A 240 -10.52 -14.86 -1.02
N VAL A 241 -9.91 -15.72 -0.24
CA VAL A 241 -8.49 -16.08 -0.36
C VAL A 241 -8.19 -16.73 -1.71
N ASP A 242 -9.02 -17.68 -2.15
CA ASP A 242 -8.85 -18.37 -3.45
C ASP A 242 -8.99 -17.40 -4.65
N ARG A 243 -9.93 -16.46 -4.58
CA ARG A 243 -10.04 -15.38 -5.59
C ARG A 243 -8.77 -14.52 -5.64
N THR A 244 -8.22 -14.19 -4.48
CA THR A 244 -7.00 -13.37 -4.39
C THR A 244 -5.78 -14.11 -4.93
N GLU A 245 -5.64 -15.42 -4.66
CA GLU A 245 -4.58 -16.25 -5.24
C GLU A 245 -4.67 -16.31 -6.77
N LYS A 246 -5.90 -16.43 -7.31
CA LYS A 246 -6.12 -16.38 -8.77
C LYS A 246 -5.67 -15.05 -9.38
N MET A 247 -5.89 -13.93 -8.68
CA MET A 247 -5.40 -12.62 -9.13
C MET A 247 -3.87 -12.56 -9.17
N PHE A 248 -3.16 -13.09 -8.16
CA PHE A 248 -1.70 -13.21 -8.22
C PHE A 248 -1.26 -14.04 -9.43
N PHE A 249 -1.96 -15.13 -9.71
CA PHE A 249 -1.68 -15.96 -10.88
C PHE A 249 -1.90 -15.19 -12.20
N MET A 250 -3.01 -14.43 -12.30
CA MET A 250 -3.30 -13.60 -13.47
C MET A 250 -2.23 -12.51 -13.70
N GLY A 251 -1.66 -11.96 -12.63
CA GLY A 251 -0.57 -10.98 -12.70
C GLY A 251 0.82 -11.59 -12.96
N SER A 252 1.00 -12.91 -12.80
CA SER A 252 2.31 -13.57 -12.88
C SER A 252 3.06 -13.43 -14.22
N PRO A 253 2.41 -13.23 -15.39
CA PRO A 253 3.13 -12.99 -16.64
C PRO A 253 4.09 -11.80 -16.57
N LEU A 254 3.82 -10.79 -15.70
CA LEU A 254 4.70 -9.65 -15.50
C LEU A 254 6.14 -10.07 -15.13
N LEU A 255 6.31 -11.19 -14.43
CA LEU A 255 7.63 -11.73 -14.06
C LEU A 255 8.53 -12.03 -15.27
N SER A 256 7.96 -12.35 -16.43
CA SER A 256 8.70 -12.59 -17.67
C SER A 256 8.92 -11.33 -18.50
N MET A 257 8.17 -10.26 -18.21
CA MET A 257 8.14 -9.01 -18.98
C MET A 257 9.04 -7.92 -18.40
N VAL A 258 9.45 -8.06 -17.14
CA VAL A 258 10.38 -7.11 -16.48
C VAL A 258 11.82 -7.57 -16.63
N PRO A 259 12.79 -6.62 -16.60
CA PRO A 259 14.23 -6.97 -16.61
C PRO A 259 14.58 -7.92 -15.46
N LYS A 260 15.53 -8.85 -15.69
CA LYS A 260 15.98 -9.83 -14.69
C LYS A 260 16.34 -9.19 -13.33
N ALA A 261 16.89 -7.97 -13.35
CA ALA A 261 17.21 -7.24 -12.12
C ALA A 261 15.98 -6.83 -11.30
N ARG A 262 14.80 -6.69 -11.93
CA ARG A 262 13.53 -6.29 -11.30
C ARG A 262 12.64 -7.46 -10.96
N LYS A 263 12.87 -8.59 -11.63
CA LYS A 263 12.10 -9.81 -11.41
C LYS A 263 12.10 -10.25 -9.94
N VAL A 264 13.24 -10.15 -9.26
CA VAL A 264 13.35 -10.54 -7.84
C VAL A 264 12.54 -9.62 -6.92
N ASP A 265 12.53 -8.32 -7.21
CA ASP A 265 11.75 -7.36 -6.43
C ASP A 265 10.25 -7.72 -6.55
N LEU A 266 9.79 -8.01 -7.78
CA LEU A 266 8.43 -8.43 -8.06
C LEU A 266 8.09 -9.80 -7.43
N GLU A 267 8.99 -10.79 -7.53
CA GLU A 267 8.84 -12.09 -6.87
C GLU A 267 8.70 -11.92 -5.34
N LEU A 268 9.46 -11.03 -4.72
CA LEU A 268 9.37 -10.76 -3.28
C LEU A 268 8.00 -10.22 -2.87
N PHE A 269 7.43 -9.30 -3.64
CA PHE A 269 6.08 -8.78 -3.38
C PHE A 269 5.03 -9.89 -3.50
N MET A 270 5.07 -10.65 -4.60
CA MET A 270 4.10 -11.73 -4.85
C MET A 270 4.21 -12.84 -3.80
N GLU A 271 5.42 -13.32 -3.51
CA GLU A 271 5.66 -14.36 -2.50
C GLU A 271 5.27 -13.89 -1.09
N GLY A 272 5.47 -12.59 -0.78
CA GLY A 272 5.01 -11.98 0.46
C GLY A 272 3.49 -12.10 0.62
N GLY A 273 2.73 -11.65 -0.37
CA GLY A 273 1.27 -11.71 -0.37
C GLY A 273 0.75 -13.15 -0.33
N LEU A 274 1.28 -14.03 -1.19
CA LEU A 274 0.91 -15.46 -1.22
C LEU A 274 1.24 -16.17 0.12
N SER A 275 2.33 -15.80 0.79
CA SER A 275 2.67 -16.33 2.10
C SER A 275 1.68 -15.91 3.19
N ILE A 276 1.14 -14.69 3.12
CA ILE A 276 0.07 -14.24 4.01
C ILE A 276 -1.20 -15.07 3.76
N LEU A 277 -1.62 -15.23 2.50
CA LEU A 277 -2.78 -16.06 2.16
C LEU A 277 -2.61 -17.50 2.62
N SER A 278 -1.43 -18.09 2.43
CA SER A 278 -1.10 -19.42 2.94
C SER A 278 -1.21 -19.50 4.47
N LYS A 279 -0.81 -18.47 5.20
CA LYS A 279 -0.98 -18.43 6.67
C LYS A 279 -2.43 -18.34 7.08
N ILE A 280 -3.25 -17.54 6.40
CA ILE A 280 -4.69 -17.47 6.63
C ILE A 280 -5.31 -18.87 6.49
N LYS A 281 -4.96 -19.61 5.42
CA LYS A 281 -5.40 -21.00 5.23
C LYS A 281 -4.94 -21.93 6.36
N LYS A 282 -3.64 -21.86 6.72
CA LYS A 282 -3.05 -22.72 7.77
C LYS A 282 -3.62 -22.51 9.17
N MET A 283 -4.11 -21.31 9.47
CA MET A 283 -4.80 -21.03 10.73
C MET A 283 -6.33 -21.26 10.66
N ASN A 284 -6.81 -22.00 9.63
CA ASN A 284 -8.22 -22.25 9.38
C ASN A 284 -9.05 -20.97 9.36
N TYR A 285 -8.52 -19.93 8.67
CA TYR A 285 -9.15 -18.62 8.50
C TYR A 285 -9.52 -17.88 9.81
N LYS A 286 -8.86 -18.19 10.92
CA LYS A 286 -9.12 -17.60 12.24
C LYS A 286 -8.54 -16.21 12.42
N VAL A 287 -8.80 -15.31 11.46
CA VAL A 287 -8.26 -13.95 11.44
C VAL A 287 -8.89 -13.02 12.48
N TRP A 288 -10.03 -13.39 13.04
CA TRP A 288 -10.60 -12.73 14.21
C TRP A 288 -9.75 -12.94 15.48
N GLU A 289 -9.19 -14.14 15.65
CA GLU A 289 -8.43 -14.52 16.83
C GLU A 289 -7.00 -13.99 16.82
N ALA A 290 -6.35 -14.02 15.64
CA ALA A 290 -4.97 -13.61 15.49
C ALA A 290 -4.68 -13.06 14.08
N ARG A 291 -3.85 -12.02 14.01
CA ARG A 291 -3.35 -11.46 12.76
C ARG A 291 -2.26 -12.36 12.16
N PRO A 292 -2.46 -12.95 10.97
CA PRO A 292 -1.39 -13.67 10.29
C PRO A 292 -0.26 -12.69 9.92
N SER A 293 0.97 -12.99 10.28
CA SER A 293 2.13 -12.15 9.99
C SER A 293 3.35 -12.97 9.62
N LEU A 294 4.22 -12.43 8.77
CA LEU A 294 5.48 -13.06 8.41
C LEU A 294 6.54 -12.75 9.48
N SER A 295 7.10 -13.79 10.09
CA SER A 295 8.23 -13.65 10.97
C SER A 295 9.48 -13.14 10.22
N LYS A 296 10.47 -12.62 10.96
CA LYS A 296 11.76 -12.21 10.35
C LYS A 296 12.43 -13.35 9.58
N TRP A 297 12.34 -14.59 10.09
CA TRP A 297 12.86 -15.77 9.43
C TRP A 297 12.17 -16.10 8.11
N GLU A 298 10.84 -16.00 8.05
CA GLU A 298 10.07 -16.23 6.82
C GLU A 298 10.40 -15.16 5.77
N LYS A 299 10.48 -13.89 6.16
CA LYS A 299 10.94 -12.79 5.29
C LYS A 299 12.36 -13.07 4.74
N MET A 300 13.28 -13.55 5.59
CA MET A 300 14.64 -13.93 5.17
C MET A 300 14.64 -15.14 4.23
N MET A 301 13.81 -16.15 4.48
CA MET A 301 13.68 -17.32 3.58
C MET A 301 13.14 -16.94 2.21
N ILE A 302 12.12 -16.08 2.15
CA ILE A 302 11.55 -15.55 0.89
C ILE A 302 12.67 -14.83 0.12
N LEU A 303 13.38 -13.93 0.79
CA LEU A 303 14.52 -13.21 0.20
C LEU A 303 15.61 -14.17 -0.30
N GLY A 304 16.02 -15.14 0.53
CA GLY A 304 17.04 -16.12 0.18
C GLY A 304 16.66 -16.97 -1.04
N LYS A 305 15.42 -17.46 -1.11
CA LYS A 305 14.90 -18.20 -2.27
C LYS A 305 14.93 -17.34 -3.55
N SER A 306 14.50 -16.09 -3.47
CA SER A 306 14.49 -15.17 -4.62
C SER A 306 15.91 -14.81 -5.08
N LEU A 307 16.87 -14.68 -4.16
CA LEU A 307 18.27 -14.44 -4.47
C LEU A 307 18.97 -15.67 -5.06
N LEU A 308 18.67 -16.88 -4.56
CA LEU A 308 19.22 -18.13 -5.10
C LEU A 308 18.81 -18.36 -6.55
N LYS A 309 17.61 -17.94 -6.96
CA LYS A 309 17.17 -17.95 -8.37
C LYS A 309 18.00 -17.02 -9.27
N ARG A 310 18.75 -16.06 -8.71
CA ARG A 310 19.66 -15.18 -9.45
C ARG A 310 21.01 -15.83 -9.79
N LEU A 311 21.44 -16.83 -9.00
CA LEU A 311 22.69 -17.49 -9.27
C LEU A 311 22.55 -18.26 -10.61
N PRO A 312 23.46 -18.07 -11.57
CA PRO A 312 23.47 -18.91 -12.75
C PRO A 312 23.62 -20.35 -12.27
N LEU A 313 22.70 -21.22 -12.71
CA LEU A 313 22.91 -22.65 -12.57
C LEU A 313 24.32 -22.92 -13.14
N LEU A 314 25.27 -23.23 -12.27
CA LEU A 314 26.55 -23.78 -12.70
C LEU A 314 26.21 -25.08 -13.43
N THR A 315 25.97 -24.98 -14.72
CA THR A 315 25.92 -26.14 -15.60
C THR A 315 27.26 -26.81 -15.48
N LYS A 316 27.26 -27.93 -14.78
CA LYS A 316 28.36 -28.88 -14.85
C LYS A 316 28.50 -29.27 -16.32
N SER A 317 29.59 -28.79 -16.94
CA SER A 317 30.11 -29.35 -18.19
C SER A 317 30.56 -30.78 -17.98
#